data_6a58367003f06922a9e231221f2091ea
#
_entry.id   6a58367003f06922a9e231221f2091ea
#
_cell.length_a   1.000
_cell.length_b   1.000
_cell.length_c   1.000
_cell.angle_alpha   90.00
_cell.angle_beta   90.00
_cell.angle_gamma   90.00
#
_symmetry.space_group_name_H-M   'P 1'
#
loop_
_entity.id
_entity.type
_entity.pdbx_description
1 polymer ?
#
loop_
_entity_poly.entity_id
_entity_poly.type
_entity_poly.pdbx_seq_one_letter_code
_entity_poly.pdbx_strand_id
1 'polypeptide(L)'
;MKPRSFSIAFRAAVAAVSIVAGVAKPALAQQSGAPARAVETVLLQTTRAWDGSPYRAYPTARPEVTVVRYRIPPHAVLPWHTHPSINIGYVLSGHLTAVRRSDGKRLALGPGDVVPEMVDGAHRGETGDETAELIVFYAGTPGAPLTVADGED
;
A
#
# COMPACT_ATOMS: atom_id res chain seq x y z
N MET A 1 97.35 -36.53 44.69
CA MET A 1 96.90 -36.67 43.28
C MET A 1 95.49 -36.09 43.16
N LYS A 2 95.35 -34.89 42.55
CA LYS A 2 94.09 -34.25 42.33
C LYS A 2 93.62 -34.38 40.86
N PRO A 3 92.38 -34.80 40.57
CA PRO A 3 91.87 -34.82 39.22
C PRO A 3 91.47 -33.42 38.77
N ARG A 4 91.81 -33.08 37.53
CA ARG A 4 91.42 -31.82 36.83
C ARG A 4 90.04 -31.98 36.24
N SER A 5 89.18 -31.06 36.68
CA SER A 5 87.86 -30.89 36.05
C SER A 5 87.97 -30.11 34.75
N PHE A 6 87.44 -30.69 33.64
CA PHE A 6 87.24 -30.01 32.35
C PHE A 6 85.80 -29.42 32.33
N SER A 7 85.69 -28.13 32.27
CA SER A 7 84.42 -27.48 32.02
C SER A 7 84.21 -27.23 30.52
N ILE A 8 83.19 -27.84 29.96
CA ILE A 8 82.78 -27.61 28.59
C ILE A 8 81.70 -26.52 28.63
N ALA A 9 82.03 -25.36 28.07
CA ALA A 9 81.02 -24.25 27.92
C ALA A 9 80.18 -24.50 26.71
N PHE A 10 78.88 -24.76 26.92
CA PHE A 10 77.87 -24.82 25.85
C PHE A 10 77.37 -23.41 25.54
N ARG A 11 77.66 -22.91 24.33
CA ARG A 11 77.08 -21.66 23.82
C ARG A 11 75.74 -22.02 23.17
N ALA A 12 74.65 -21.63 23.77
CA ALA A 12 73.34 -21.70 23.17
C ALA A 12 73.14 -20.48 22.26
N ALA A 13 72.97 -20.74 20.99
CA ALA A 13 72.58 -19.74 20.00
C ALA A 13 71.06 -19.59 20.04
N VAL A 14 70.59 -18.44 20.52
CA VAL A 14 69.17 -18.08 20.47
C VAL A 14 68.87 -17.52 19.10
N ALA A 15 68.15 -18.28 18.26
CA ALA A 15 67.56 -17.80 17.02
C ALA A 15 66.31 -17.02 17.29
N ALA A 16 66.30 -15.71 17.08
CA ALA A 16 65.11 -14.88 17.18
C ALA A 16 64.22 -15.09 15.95
N VAL A 17 63.13 -15.77 16.11
CA VAL A 17 62.08 -15.89 15.07
C VAL A 17 61.20 -14.63 15.16
N SER A 18 61.33 -13.73 14.18
CA SER A 18 60.45 -12.58 14.04
C SER A 18 59.14 -13.00 13.40
N ILE A 19 58.07 -13.13 14.16
CA ILE A 19 56.72 -13.36 13.66
C ILE A 19 56.19 -12.02 13.18
N VAL A 20 56.13 -11.80 11.87
CA VAL A 20 55.41 -10.66 11.27
C VAL A 20 53.93 -11.01 11.28
N ALA A 21 53.21 -10.47 12.26
CA ALA A 21 51.76 -10.53 12.31
C ALA A 21 51.19 -9.63 11.17
N GLY A 22 50.86 -10.24 10.06
CA GLY A 22 50.10 -9.55 9.01
C GLY A 22 48.70 -9.27 9.47
N VAL A 23 48.39 -7.98 9.74
CA VAL A 23 47.03 -7.52 10.02
C VAL A 23 46.25 -7.60 8.71
N ALA A 24 45.50 -8.69 8.53
CA ALA A 24 44.55 -8.78 7.43
C ALA A 24 43.41 -7.76 7.70
N LYS A 25 43.34 -6.72 6.89
CA LYS A 25 42.18 -5.81 6.87
C LYS A 25 40.94 -6.65 6.50
N PRO A 26 39.84 -6.56 7.28
CA PRO A 26 38.61 -7.19 6.86
C PRO A 26 38.16 -6.53 5.53
N ALA A 27 38.09 -7.31 4.47
CA ALA A 27 37.44 -6.88 3.24
C ALA A 27 35.97 -6.65 3.57
N LEU A 28 35.54 -5.36 3.57
CA LEU A 28 34.13 -5.02 3.57
C LEU A 28 33.52 -5.67 2.32
N ALA A 29 32.80 -6.76 2.52
CA ALA A 29 32.01 -7.37 1.46
C ALA A 29 31.01 -6.29 1.01
N GLN A 30 31.26 -5.68 -0.16
CA GLN A 30 30.26 -4.88 -0.85
C GLN A 30 29.09 -5.82 -1.14
N GLN A 31 28.04 -5.68 -0.35
CA GLN A 31 26.74 -6.26 -0.70
C GLN A 31 26.31 -5.54 -1.98
N SER A 32 26.54 -6.18 -3.11
CA SER A 32 25.91 -5.80 -4.37
C SER A 32 24.43 -6.13 -4.26
N GLY A 33 23.68 -5.25 -3.56
CA GLY A 33 22.22 -5.33 -3.53
C GLY A 33 21.73 -5.23 -4.98
N ALA A 34 20.94 -6.21 -5.42
CA ALA A 34 20.23 -6.09 -6.68
C ALA A 34 19.46 -4.74 -6.66
N PRO A 35 19.40 -4.01 -7.80
CA PRO A 35 18.67 -2.74 -7.84
C PRO A 35 17.23 -2.95 -7.37
N ALA A 36 16.78 -2.08 -6.46
CA ALA A 36 15.41 -2.12 -5.97
C ALA A 36 14.45 -2.03 -7.17
N ARG A 37 13.59 -3.03 -7.33
CA ARG A 37 12.57 -3.07 -8.38
C ARG A 37 11.22 -2.75 -7.78
N ALA A 38 10.39 -1.99 -8.50
CA ALA A 38 9.00 -1.79 -8.13
C ALA A 38 8.26 -3.13 -8.17
N VAL A 39 7.43 -3.36 -7.17
CA VAL A 39 6.48 -4.48 -7.14
C VAL A 39 5.13 -3.90 -7.54
N GLU A 40 4.52 -4.46 -8.59
CA GLU A 40 3.20 -4.09 -9.07
C GLU A 40 2.18 -5.11 -8.58
N THR A 41 1.08 -4.61 -8.01
CA THR A 41 -0.06 -5.42 -7.60
C THR A 41 -1.33 -4.78 -8.16
N VAL A 42 -2.06 -5.49 -9.00
CA VAL A 42 -3.36 -5.04 -9.51
C VAL A 42 -4.39 -5.24 -8.42
N LEU A 43 -4.92 -4.14 -7.86
CA LEU A 43 -5.94 -4.18 -6.80
C LEU A 43 -7.35 -4.39 -7.38
N LEU A 44 -7.60 -3.85 -8.56
CA LEU A 44 -8.88 -3.98 -9.25
C LEU A 44 -8.69 -3.90 -10.77
N GLN A 45 -9.36 -4.80 -11.49
CA GLN A 45 -9.55 -4.70 -12.93
C GLN A 45 -10.96 -5.17 -13.24
N THR A 46 -11.83 -4.26 -13.68
CA THR A 46 -13.25 -4.54 -13.86
C THR A 46 -13.88 -3.72 -14.97
N THR A 47 -14.94 -4.25 -15.58
CA THR A 47 -15.84 -3.54 -16.49
C THR A 47 -17.22 -3.33 -15.86
N ARG A 48 -17.34 -3.60 -14.54
CA ARG A 48 -18.61 -3.55 -13.81
C ARG A 48 -18.44 -2.86 -12.48
N ALA A 49 -19.50 -2.22 -12.03
CA ALA A 49 -19.63 -1.72 -10.66
C ALA A 49 -19.79 -2.88 -9.66
N TRP A 50 -19.69 -2.55 -8.37
CA TRP A 50 -19.78 -3.52 -7.27
C TRP A 50 -21.11 -4.28 -7.20
N ASP A 51 -22.17 -3.70 -7.74
CA ASP A 51 -23.50 -4.35 -7.78
C ASP A 51 -23.65 -5.32 -8.95
N GLY A 52 -22.69 -5.32 -9.89
CA GLY A 52 -22.66 -6.11 -11.09
C GLY A 52 -23.15 -5.39 -12.35
N SER A 53 -23.61 -4.12 -12.22
CA SER A 53 -24.01 -3.31 -13.39
C SER A 53 -22.80 -3.01 -14.28
N PRO A 54 -22.95 -3.11 -15.63
CA PRO A 54 -21.83 -2.83 -16.52
C PRO A 54 -21.58 -1.34 -16.66
N TYR A 55 -20.31 -0.94 -16.69
CA TYR A 55 -19.94 0.38 -17.18
C TYR A 55 -20.18 0.45 -18.69
N ARG A 56 -20.81 1.53 -19.13
CA ARG A 56 -21.20 1.68 -20.56
C ARG A 56 -20.05 2.24 -21.39
N ALA A 57 -19.55 3.43 -21.04
CA ALA A 57 -18.46 4.11 -21.72
C ALA A 57 -17.85 5.18 -20.82
N TYR A 58 -16.64 5.61 -21.15
CA TYR A 58 -16.12 6.87 -20.63
C TYR A 58 -16.84 8.06 -21.28
N PRO A 59 -16.93 9.20 -20.60
CA PRO A 59 -17.44 10.43 -21.23
C PRO A 59 -16.66 10.76 -22.50
N THR A 60 -17.38 11.19 -23.55
CA THR A 60 -16.76 11.58 -24.84
C THR A 60 -16.26 13.04 -24.84
N ALA A 61 -16.66 13.84 -23.87
CA ALA A 61 -16.18 15.21 -23.67
C ALA A 61 -14.75 15.21 -23.10
N ARG A 62 -14.12 16.40 -23.06
CA ARG A 62 -12.79 16.56 -22.46
C ARG A 62 -12.78 15.97 -21.03
N PRO A 63 -11.86 15.06 -20.70
CA PRO A 63 -11.85 14.45 -19.38
C PRO A 63 -11.39 15.45 -18.30
N GLU A 64 -11.98 15.35 -17.13
CA GLU A 64 -11.52 15.94 -15.90
C GLU A 64 -11.42 14.86 -14.81
N VAL A 65 -10.24 14.76 -14.21
CA VAL A 65 -9.98 13.83 -13.13
C VAL A 65 -10.08 14.57 -11.80
N THR A 66 -10.88 14.05 -10.87
CA THR A 66 -10.95 14.57 -9.51
C THR A 66 -10.60 13.46 -8.53
N VAL A 67 -9.78 13.77 -7.54
CA VAL A 67 -9.46 12.87 -6.42
C VAL A 67 -9.90 13.53 -5.13
N VAL A 68 -10.75 12.84 -4.37
CA VAL A 68 -11.30 13.35 -3.11
C VAL A 68 -10.92 12.41 -1.97
N ARG A 69 -10.52 12.97 -0.84
CA ARG A 69 -10.42 12.24 0.42
C ARG A 69 -11.68 12.50 1.24
N TYR A 70 -12.43 11.46 1.53
CA TYR A 70 -13.56 11.48 2.44
C TYR A 70 -13.14 10.99 3.82
N ARG A 71 -13.66 11.68 4.84
CA ARG A 71 -13.63 11.24 6.23
C ARG A 71 -15.05 11.20 6.74
N ILE A 72 -15.56 9.99 6.95
CA ILE A 72 -16.95 9.74 7.34
C ILE A 72 -16.95 9.38 8.82
N PRO A 73 -17.63 10.16 9.69
CA PRO A 73 -17.62 9.92 11.12
C PRO A 73 -18.32 8.59 11.49
N PRO A 74 -18.16 8.10 12.73
CA PRO A 74 -18.92 6.95 13.22
C PRO A 74 -20.43 7.18 13.13
N HIS A 75 -21.20 6.10 12.96
CA HIS A 75 -22.66 6.08 12.92
C HIS A 75 -23.29 7.00 11.85
N ALA A 76 -22.52 7.32 10.80
CA ALA A 76 -23.03 8.11 9.69
C ALA A 76 -23.84 7.24 8.73
N VAL A 77 -24.94 7.79 8.27
CA VAL A 77 -25.72 7.30 7.13
C VAL A 77 -25.72 8.41 6.10
N LEU A 78 -24.99 8.21 5.01
CA LEU A 78 -24.89 9.20 3.94
C LEU A 78 -26.24 9.31 3.21
N PRO A 79 -26.59 10.48 2.64
CA PRO A 79 -27.78 10.61 1.80
C PRO A 79 -27.74 9.66 0.60
N TRP A 80 -28.91 9.24 0.12
CA TRP A 80 -29.02 8.54 -1.17
C TRP A 80 -28.51 9.41 -2.30
N HIS A 81 -27.65 8.85 -3.15
CA HIS A 81 -27.04 9.58 -4.24
C HIS A 81 -26.67 8.68 -5.41
N THR A 82 -26.39 9.30 -6.55
CA THR A 82 -25.84 8.66 -7.73
C THR A 82 -24.54 9.35 -8.16
N HIS A 83 -23.76 8.69 -9.00
CA HIS A 83 -22.59 9.28 -9.65
C HIS A 83 -22.80 9.27 -11.16
N PRO A 84 -22.64 10.41 -11.85
CA PRO A 84 -22.81 10.49 -13.30
C PRO A 84 -21.60 9.97 -14.08
N SER A 85 -20.49 9.66 -13.41
CA SER A 85 -19.25 9.17 -14.01
C SER A 85 -18.67 7.99 -13.26
N ILE A 86 -17.84 7.19 -13.96
CA ILE A 86 -17.08 6.11 -13.34
C ILE A 86 -16.21 6.70 -12.23
N ASN A 87 -16.30 6.09 -11.05
CA ASN A 87 -15.45 6.43 -9.93
C ASN A 87 -15.08 5.18 -9.13
N ILE A 88 -13.93 5.25 -8.47
CA ILE A 88 -13.34 4.15 -7.72
C ILE A 88 -12.94 4.66 -6.35
N GLY A 89 -13.47 4.03 -5.31
CA GLY A 89 -13.07 4.26 -3.93
C GLY A 89 -12.00 3.28 -3.48
N TYR A 90 -11.06 3.76 -2.65
CA TYR A 90 -10.08 2.95 -1.94
C TYR A 90 -10.16 3.25 -0.46
N VAL A 91 -10.40 2.25 0.36
CA VAL A 91 -10.54 2.41 1.83
C VAL A 91 -9.14 2.48 2.45
N LEU A 92 -8.84 3.62 3.09
CA LEU A 92 -7.58 3.84 3.81
C LEU A 92 -7.64 3.26 5.23
N SER A 93 -8.77 3.49 5.93
CA SER A 93 -8.96 3.04 7.32
C SER A 93 -10.44 3.00 7.66
N GLY A 94 -10.78 2.28 8.74
CA GLY A 94 -12.14 2.07 9.19
C GLY A 94 -12.94 1.17 8.27
N HIS A 95 -14.25 1.06 8.53
CA HIS A 95 -15.15 0.21 7.77
C HIS A 95 -16.34 1.01 7.24
N LEU A 96 -16.75 0.69 6.01
CA LEU A 96 -17.88 1.30 5.34
C LEU A 96 -18.77 0.19 4.77
N THR A 97 -20.08 0.35 4.82
CA THR A 97 -21.02 -0.49 4.08
C THR A 97 -21.66 0.32 2.97
N ALA A 98 -21.45 -0.06 1.72
CA ALA A 98 -22.22 0.47 0.60
C ALA A 98 -23.58 -0.25 0.53
N VAL A 99 -24.66 0.50 0.36
CA VAL A 99 -26.04 -0.01 0.29
C VAL A 99 -26.68 0.47 -0.99
N ARG A 100 -27.23 -0.45 -1.80
CA ARG A 100 -27.98 -0.13 -3.01
C ARG A 100 -29.45 0.15 -2.66
N ARG A 101 -30.02 1.25 -3.20
CA ARG A 101 -31.38 1.67 -2.87
C ARG A 101 -32.45 0.70 -3.37
N SER A 102 -32.28 0.16 -4.58
CA SER A 102 -33.34 -0.58 -5.26
C SER A 102 -33.74 -1.90 -4.60
N ASP A 103 -32.84 -2.56 -3.88
CA ASP A 103 -33.09 -3.88 -3.26
C ASP A 103 -32.38 -4.07 -1.90
N GLY A 104 -31.71 -3.04 -1.40
CA GLY A 104 -31.00 -3.10 -0.15
C GLY A 104 -29.72 -3.96 -0.18
N LYS A 105 -29.23 -4.36 -1.34
CA LYS A 105 -27.95 -5.10 -1.46
C LYS A 105 -26.84 -4.34 -0.76
N ARG A 106 -26.05 -5.03 0.04
CA ARG A 106 -24.99 -4.47 0.87
C ARG A 106 -23.62 -5.01 0.48
N LEU A 107 -22.61 -4.15 0.52
CA LEU A 107 -21.21 -4.51 0.37
C LEU A 107 -20.44 -3.93 1.56
N ALA A 108 -19.88 -4.81 2.39
CA ALA A 108 -18.98 -4.39 3.46
C ALA A 108 -17.57 -4.17 2.91
N LEU A 109 -16.93 -3.08 3.35
CA LEU A 109 -15.62 -2.62 2.91
C LEU A 109 -14.76 -2.32 4.13
N GLY A 110 -13.49 -2.73 4.08
CA GLY A 110 -12.46 -2.46 5.08
C GLY A 110 -11.17 -1.92 4.48
N PRO A 111 -10.15 -1.66 5.30
CA PRO A 111 -8.87 -1.11 4.85
C PRO A 111 -8.23 -1.96 3.74
N GLY A 112 -7.85 -1.31 2.63
CA GLY A 112 -7.28 -1.96 1.45
C GLY A 112 -8.30 -2.38 0.40
N ASP A 113 -9.59 -2.38 0.70
CA ASP A 113 -10.63 -2.70 -0.28
C ASP A 113 -10.78 -1.59 -1.31
N VAL A 114 -11.08 -2.02 -2.55
CA VAL A 114 -11.38 -1.15 -3.68
C VAL A 114 -12.82 -1.34 -4.08
N VAL A 115 -13.57 -0.24 -4.14
CA VAL A 115 -14.97 -0.26 -4.56
C VAL A 115 -15.14 0.43 -5.92
N PRO A 116 -15.50 -0.32 -6.98
CA PRO A 116 -15.95 0.25 -8.24
C PRO A 116 -17.40 0.71 -8.08
N GLU A 117 -17.62 2.02 -8.00
CA GLU A 117 -18.93 2.61 -7.71
C GLU A 117 -19.91 2.49 -8.85
N MET A 118 -21.19 2.57 -8.52
CA MET A 118 -22.28 2.54 -9.48
C MET A 118 -22.39 3.86 -10.24
N VAL A 119 -22.55 3.79 -11.56
CA VAL A 119 -22.92 4.96 -12.40
C VAL A 119 -24.44 4.99 -12.55
N ASP A 120 -25.05 6.14 -12.26
CA ASP A 120 -26.50 6.40 -12.28
C ASP A 120 -27.36 5.52 -11.35
N GLY A 121 -26.73 4.63 -10.58
CA GLY A 121 -27.42 3.78 -9.63
C GLY A 121 -27.45 4.41 -8.23
N ALA A 122 -28.66 4.52 -7.63
CA ALA A 122 -28.81 5.08 -6.31
C ALA A 122 -28.24 4.17 -5.22
N HIS A 123 -27.37 4.74 -4.39
CA HIS A 123 -26.73 4.04 -3.26
C HIS A 123 -26.33 5.04 -2.16
N ARG A 124 -25.89 4.53 -1.03
CA ARG A 124 -25.32 5.30 0.08
C ARG A 124 -24.26 4.52 0.81
N GLY A 125 -23.42 5.22 1.57
CA GLY A 125 -22.47 4.63 2.52
C GLY A 125 -23.02 4.71 3.95
N GLU A 126 -22.69 3.70 4.75
CA GLU A 126 -23.02 3.63 6.18
C GLU A 126 -21.77 3.23 6.97
N THR A 127 -21.47 3.93 8.08
CA THR A 127 -20.39 3.59 9.00
C THR A 127 -20.92 2.96 10.28
N GLY A 128 -20.12 2.12 10.92
CA GLY A 128 -20.36 1.58 12.26
C GLY A 128 -19.72 2.46 13.34
N ASP A 129 -19.08 1.83 14.32
CA ASP A 129 -18.55 2.46 15.52
C ASP A 129 -17.27 3.28 15.31
N GLU A 130 -16.70 3.26 14.11
CA GLU A 130 -15.45 3.93 13.78
C GLU A 130 -15.57 4.86 12.57
N THR A 131 -14.65 5.84 12.52
CA THR A 131 -14.50 6.71 11.34
C THR A 131 -13.96 5.91 10.16
N ALA A 132 -14.58 6.02 8.98
CA ALA A 132 -14.03 5.51 7.73
C ALA A 132 -13.33 6.62 6.94
N GLU A 133 -12.18 6.31 6.34
CA GLU A 133 -11.48 7.21 5.41
C GLU A 133 -11.29 6.54 4.06
N LEU A 134 -11.63 7.26 3.00
CA LEU A 134 -11.52 6.80 1.62
C LEU A 134 -10.83 7.85 0.76
N ILE A 135 -10.09 7.37 -0.24
CA ILE A 135 -9.74 8.16 -1.43
C ILE A 135 -10.64 7.71 -2.56
N VAL A 136 -11.31 8.65 -3.21
CA VAL A 136 -12.17 8.37 -4.37
C VAL A 136 -11.66 9.11 -5.58
N PHE A 137 -11.40 8.38 -6.64
CA PHE A 137 -11.02 8.88 -7.95
C PHE A 137 -12.25 8.94 -8.85
N TYR A 138 -12.48 10.07 -9.50
CA TYR A 138 -13.59 10.31 -10.44
C TYR A 138 -13.03 10.56 -11.84
N ALA A 139 -13.55 9.84 -12.83
CA ALA A 139 -13.27 10.02 -14.25
C ALA A 139 -14.41 10.80 -14.93
N GLY A 140 -14.52 12.08 -14.58
CA GLY A 140 -15.60 12.94 -15.03
C GLY A 140 -15.24 13.88 -16.20
N THR A 141 -16.02 14.94 -16.34
CA THR A 141 -15.81 16.03 -17.30
C THR A 141 -15.99 17.38 -16.62
N PRO A 142 -15.39 18.48 -17.13
CA PRO A 142 -15.54 19.81 -16.53
C PRO A 142 -16.99 20.20 -16.32
N GLY A 143 -17.32 20.63 -15.11
CA GLY A 143 -18.66 21.06 -14.73
C GLY A 143 -19.64 19.94 -14.38
N ALA A 144 -19.30 18.68 -14.58
CA ALA A 144 -20.13 17.57 -14.10
C ALA A 144 -20.04 17.44 -12.57
N PRO A 145 -21.15 17.24 -11.85
CA PRO A 145 -21.11 17.00 -10.42
C PRO A 145 -20.46 15.65 -10.13
N LEU A 146 -19.77 15.55 -8.99
CA LEU A 146 -19.22 14.27 -8.53
C LEU A 146 -20.33 13.35 -7.99
N THR A 147 -21.38 13.95 -7.44
CA THR A 147 -22.50 13.28 -6.78
C THR A 147 -23.78 14.04 -7.08
N VAL A 148 -24.85 13.32 -7.34
CA VAL A 148 -26.20 13.88 -7.52
C VAL A 148 -27.09 13.29 -6.43
N ALA A 149 -27.76 14.13 -5.65
CA ALA A 149 -28.70 13.66 -4.65
C ALA A 149 -29.87 12.92 -5.31
N ASP A 150 -30.24 11.78 -4.76
CA ASP A 150 -31.36 10.95 -5.25
C ASP A 150 -32.51 11.02 -4.27
N GLY A 151 -33.08 12.21 -4.09
CA GLY A 151 -34.28 12.51 -3.30
C GLY A 151 -34.40 11.79 -1.96
N GLU A 152 -35.00 12.44 -0.97
CA GLU A 152 -35.46 11.78 0.25
C GLU A 152 -36.77 11.03 -0.02
N ASP A 153 -37.00 9.90 0.68
CA ASP A 153 -38.25 9.17 0.69
C ASP A 153 -39.31 9.98 1.45
#